data_3a056a8f5d7df57215ce11c79d7b9d18
#
_entry.id   3a056a8f5d7df57215ce11c79d7b9d18
#
_cell.length_a   1.000
_cell.length_b   1.000
_cell.length_c   1.000
_cell.angle_alpha   90.00
_cell.angle_beta   90.00
_cell.angle_gamma   90.00
#
_symmetry.space_group_name_H-M   'P 1'
#
loop_
_entity.id
_entity.type
_entity.pdbx_description
1 polymer ?
#
loop_
_entity_poly.entity_id
_entity_poly.type
_entity_poly.pdbx_seq_one_letter_code
_entity_poly.pdbx_strand_id
1 'polypeptide(L)'
;MTEQVFPTAAFSALGYESVHHGQGQWNGVAIISKVGIDDVVMGFADGDEPDPEARLIWATCGGVRVASVYVPNGRSLDDDHYQYKLAWLERLRRVLDTTYDPAQPLAICGDYNIAPDDRDVWDPADFVDATHVSQPERDALRRLQDWGLVDVFRRRYDEGELFSWWDYRGGSFHKRKGMRIDLILATESLAARSTADLIDRNARKGKLPSDHAPVLGDFSEAT
;
A
#
# COMPACT_ATOMS: atom_id res chain seq x y z
N MET A 1 13.72 -1.59 -8.73
CA MET A 1 14.41 -0.72 -9.72
C MET A 1 15.47 0.07 -8.97
N THR A 2 16.70 0.16 -9.46
CA THR A 2 17.75 0.97 -8.83
C THR A 2 17.56 2.46 -9.17
N GLU A 3 18.22 3.34 -8.41
CA GLU A 3 18.15 4.78 -8.59
C GLU A 3 18.52 5.23 -10.01
N GLN A 4 19.54 4.60 -10.61
CA GLN A 4 20.03 4.95 -11.96
C GLN A 4 19.01 4.68 -13.10
N VAL A 5 18.06 3.78 -12.89
CA VAL A 5 17.08 3.40 -13.92
C VAL A 5 15.67 3.89 -13.63
N PHE A 6 15.47 4.58 -12.49
CA PHE A 6 14.18 5.20 -12.20
C PHE A 6 13.94 6.40 -13.17
N PRO A 7 12.78 6.49 -13.82
CA PRO A 7 12.56 7.43 -14.93
C PRO A 7 12.23 8.86 -14.45
N THR A 8 13.04 9.43 -13.56
CA THR A 8 12.87 10.78 -13.00
C THR A 8 12.68 11.84 -14.09
N ALA A 9 13.50 11.80 -15.15
CA ALA A 9 13.40 12.77 -16.24
C ALA A 9 12.05 12.72 -16.98
N ALA A 10 11.45 11.52 -17.11
CA ALA A 10 10.15 11.37 -17.75
C ALA A 10 9.03 11.98 -16.88
N PHE A 11 9.09 11.80 -15.56
CA PHE A 11 8.14 12.41 -14.64
C PHE A 11 8.30 13.94 -14.61
N SER A 12 9.54 14.44 -14.55
CA SER A 12 9.82 15.87 -14.59
C SER A 12 9.31 16.54 -15.86
N ALA A 13 9.43 15.87 -17.03
CA ALA A 13 8.90 16.36 -18.30
C ALA A 13 7.36 16.48 -18.31
N LEU A 14 6.67 15.74 -17.43
CA LEU A 14 5.22 15.80 -17.23
C LEU A 14 4.81 16.74 -16.09
N GLY A 15 5.75 17.47 -15.50
CA GLY A 15 5.52 18.42 -14.42
C GLY A 15 5.37 17.76 -13.05
N TYR A 16 5.90 16.55 -12.85
CA TYR A 16 5.95 15.90 -11.55
C TYR A 16 7.35 16.00 -10.94
N GLU A 17 7.39 16.19 -9.64
CA GLU A 17 8.53 15.80 -8.80
C GLU A 17 8.42 14.32 -8.46
N SER A 18 9.55 13.67 -8.21
CA SER A 18 9.55 12.27 -7.84
C SER A 18 10.70 11.93 -6.90
N VAL A 19 10.41 11.10 -5.92
CA VAL A 19 11.39 10.47 -5.03
C VAL A 19 11.16 8.96 -5.02
N HIS A 20 12.24 8.21 -4.89
CA HIS A 20 12.13 6.78 -4.93
C HIS A 20 13.15 6.13 -3.99
N HIS A 21 12.74 5.03 -3.38
CA HIS A 21 13.59 4.14 -2.59
C HIS A 21 13.50 2.75 -3.19
N GLY A 22 14.59 2.27 -3.79
CA GLY A 22 14.55 1.01 -4.53
C GLY A 22 15.91 0.33 -4.62
N GLN A 23 15.87 -0.99 -4.66
CA GLN A 23 17.03 -1.83 -4.83
C GLN A 23 16.72 -3.00 -5.77
N GLY A 24 17.52 -3.16 -6.81
CA GLY A 24 17.46 -4.30 -7.71
C GLY A 24 16.08 -4.51 -8.36
N GLN A 25 15.69 -5.78 -8.48
CA GLN A 25 14.55 -6.21 -9.29
C GLN A 25 13.25 -6.37 -8.50
N TRP A 26 13.31 -6.71 -7.21
CA TRP A 26 12.18 -7.29 -6.50
C TRP A 26 11.43 -6.35 -5.57
N ASN A 27 12.03 -5.23 -5.19
CA ASN A 27 11.41 -4.26 -4.31
C ASN A 27 11.76 -2.83 -4.69
N GLY A 28 10.94 -1.91 -4.22
CA GLY A 28 11.07 -0.49 -4.46
C GLY A 28 9.72 0.20 -4.37
N VAL A 29 9.75 1.40 -3.83
CA VAL A 29 8.62 2.29 -3.64
C VAL A 29 8.96 3.68 -4.14
N ALA A 30 7.96 4.45 -4.54
CA ALA A 30 8.15 5.82 -5.02
C ALA A 30 6.96 6.70 -4.64
N ILE A 31 7.22 8.00 -4.55
CA ILE A 31 6.20 9.04 -4.47
C ILE A 31 6.44 9.99 -5.64
N ILE A 32 5.38 10.30 -6.38
CA ILE A 32 5.38 11.18 -7.54
C ILE A 32 4.30 12.23 -7.32
N SER A 33 4.65 13.51 -7.34
CA SER A 33 3.76 14.60 -6.94
C SER A 33 3.79 15.77 -7.91
N LYS A 34 2.64 16.43 -8.09
CA LYS A 34 2.52 17.74 -8.78
C LYS A 34 2.46 18.92 -7.81
N VAL A 35 2.37 18.67 -6.52
CA VAL A 35 2.18 19.69 -5.49
C VAL A 35 3.38 19.84 -4.56
N GLY A 36 4.55 19.43 -5.04
CA GLY A 36 5.80 19.42 -4.29
C GLY A 36 6.02 18.15 -3.50
N ILE A 37 7.28 17.93 -3.09
CA ILE A 37 7.71 16.81 -2.25
C ILE A 37 8.68 17.35 -1.21
N ASP A 38 8.27 17.36 0.05
CA ASP A 38 9.06 17.81 1.18
C ASP A 38 9.28 16.68 2.20
N ASP A 39 10.23 16.86 3.13
CA ASP A 39 10.46 15.99 4.29
C ASP A 39 10.59 14.50 3.93
N VAL A 40 11.38 14.20 2.92
CA VAL A 40 11.56 12.82 2.44
C VAL A 40 12.31 11.97 3.48
N VAL A 41 11.75 10.81 3.81
CA VAL A 41 12.37 9.82 4.70
C VAL A 41 12.31 8.45 4.03
N MET A 42 13.48 7.80 3.88
CA MET A 42 13.59 6.44 3.33
C MET A 42 13.60 5.42 4.46
N GLY A 43 12.76 4.39 4.34
CA GLY A 43 12.62 3.35 5.36
C GLY A 43 11.93 3.85 6.63
N PHE A 44 12.21 3.19 7.73
CA PHE A 44 11.58 3.49 9.02
C PHE A 44 12.18 4.71 9.73
N ALA A 45 13.49 4.90 9.62
CA ALA A 45 14.25 5.98 10.28
C ALA A 45 13.95 6.12 11.78
N ASP A 46 13.76 5.00 12.46
CA ASP A 46 13.39 4.88 13.87
C ASP A 46 14.61 4.73 14.83
N GLY A 47 15.80 4.80 14.28
CA GLY A 47 17.05 4.63 15.03
C GLY A 47 17.53 3.17 15.14
N ASP A 48 16.71 2.21 14.77
CA ASP A 48 17.10 0.80 14.63
C ASP A 48 17.93 0.58 13.33
N GLU A 49 18.52 -0.61 13.17
CA GLU A 49 19.21 -0.99 11.94
C GLU A 49 18.28 -0.80 10.73
N PRO A 50 18.80 -0.25 9.62
CA PRO A 50 18.01 -0.07 8.40
C PRO A 50 17.37 -1.38 7.94
N ASP A 51 16.14 -1.28 7.44
CA ASP A 51 15.50 -2.42 6.81
C ASP A 51 16.34 -2.91 5.62
N PRO A 52 16.59 -4.22 5.47
CA PRO A 52 17.40 -4.75 4.37
C PRO A 52 16.78 -4.54 3.00
N GLU A 53 15.48 -4.23 2.95
CA GLU A 53 14.72 -4.09 1.72
C GLU A 53 14.08 -2.70 1.58
N ALA A 54 14.11 -2.16 0.35
CA ALA A 54 13.53 -0.87 0.00
C ALA A 54 12.00 -1.00 -0.15
N ARG A 55 11.26 -0.87 0.96
CA ARG A 55 9.81 -1.12 1.02
C ARG A 55 8.97 0.02 1.58
N LEU A 56 9.62 1.11 2.00
CA LEU A 56 8.93 2.23 2.65
C LEU A 56 9.62 3.55 2.27
N ILE A 57 8.85 4.53 1.87
CA ILE A 57 9.28 5.91 1.70
C ILE A 57 8.18 6.84 2.17
N TRP A 58 8.55 7.89 2.87
CA TRP A 58 7.67 8.95 3.35
C TRP A 58 7.99 10.26 2.68
N ALA A 59 6.98 11.08 2.43
CA ALA A 59 7.14 12.47 2.03
C ALA A 59 5.93 13.30 2.47
N THR A 60 6.09 14.62 2.46
CA THR A 60 4.97 15.57 2.60
C THR A 60 4.63 16.12 1.23
N CYS A 61 3.38 15.94 0.80
CA CYS A 61 2.88 16.42 -0.49
C CYS A 61 1.66 17.30 -0.27
N GLY A 62 1.76 18.60 -0.59
CA GLY A 62 0.63 19.53 -0.44
C GLY A 62 0.05 19.58 0.98
N GLY A 63 0.90 19.48 2.00
CA GLY A 63 0.49 19.48 3.42
C GLY A 63 -0.05 18.16 3.96
N VAL A 64 -0.05 17.08 3.15
CA VAL A 64 -0.42 15.73 3.60
C VAL A 64 0.83 14.90 3.75
N ARG A 65 0.99 14.23 4.89
CA ARG A 65 2.05 13.22 5.08
C ARG A 65 1.66 11.94 4.36
N VAL A 66 2.49 11.48 3.42
CA VAL A 66 2.22 10.31 2.59
C VAL A 66 3.33 9.28 2.76
N ALA A 67 2.97 8.01 2.93
CA ALA A 67 3.88 6.88 2.78
C ALA A 67 3.51 6.05 1.56
N SER A 68 4.52 5.61 0.81
CA SER A 68 4.40 4.53 -0.16
C SER A 68 5.01 3.27 0.44
N VAL A 69 4.22 2.20 0.51
CA VAL A 69 4.61 0.92 1.12
C VAL A 69 4.53 -0.24 0.13
N TYR A 70 5.44 -1.19 0.30
CA TYR A 70 5.39 -2.51 -0.30
C TYR A 70 5.66 -3.55 0.79
N VAL A 71 4.62 -3.93 1.52
CA VAL A 71 4.72 -4.88 2.64
C VAL A 71 5.25 -6.23 2.13
N PRO A 72 6.18 -6.91 2.84
CA PRO A 72 6.67 -8.21 2.42
C PRO A 72 5.55 -9.21 2.11
N ASN A 73 5.71 -10.01 1.06
CA ASN A 73 4.68 -10.96 0.62
C ASN A 73 4.38 -12.07 1.66
N GLY A 74 5.40 -12.53 2.38
CA GLY A 74 5.27 -13.63 3.35
C GLY A 74 5.46 -15.03 2.73
N ARG A 75 5.24 -15.23 1.46
CA ARG A 75 5.39 -16.48 0.68
C ARG A 75 4.52 -17.62 1.16
N SER A 76 4.79 -18.19 2.33
CA SER A 76 3.98 -19.20 3.02
C SER A 76 4.08 -19.02 4.53
N LEU A 77 3.16 -19.61 5.30
CA LEU A 77 3.14 -19.44 6.77
C LEU A 77 4.40 -20.01 7.45
N ASP A 78 5.07 -20.96 6.82
CA ASP A 78 6.29 -21.61 7.33
C ASP A 78 7.59 -20.95 6.84
N ASP A 79 7.50 -19.91 5.98
CA ASP A 79 8.68 -19.22 5.42
C ASP A 79 9.16 -18.11 6.40
N ASP A 80 10.47 -17.91 6.49
CA ASP A 80 11.07 -16.82 7.27
C ASP A 80 10.57 -15.43 6.82
N HIS A 81 10.19 -15.31 5.55
CA HIS A 81 9.58 -14.09 5.01
C HIS A 81 8.21 -13.76 5.64
N TYR A 82 7.50 -14.77 6.14
CA TYR A 82 6.25 -14.53 6.87
C TYR A 82 6.52 -13.87 8.22
N GLN A 83 7.56 -14.34 8.94
CA GLN A 83 7.97 -13.70 10.20
C GLN A 83 8.51 -12.29 9.96
N TYR A 84 9.29 -12.10 8.88
CA TYR A 84 9.76 -10.79 8.46
C TYR A 84 8.58 -9.84 8.17
N LYS A 85 7.55 -10.29 7.46
CA LYS A 85 6.33 -9.51 7.20
C LYS A 85 5.64 -9.04 8.47
N LEU A 86 5.44 -9.94 9.44
CA LEU A 86 4.79 -9.59 10.71
C LEU A 86 5.64 -8.61 11.52
N ALA A 87 6.96 -8.83 11.59
CA ALA A 87 7.89 -7.93 12.26
C ALA A 87 7.95 -6.54 11.57
N TRP A 88 7.88 -6.51 10.24
CA TRP A 88 7.84 -5.28 9.45
C TRP A 88 6.60 -4.44 9.75
N LEU A 89 5.42 -5.05 9.83
CA LEU A 89 4.16 -4.39 10.18
C LEU A 89 4.16 -3.88 11.62
N GLU A 90 4.73 -4.65 12.54
CA GLU A 90 4.90 -4.22 13.93
C GLU A 90 5.85 -3.03 14.04
N ARG A 91 6.94 -3.02 13.25
CA ARG A 91 7.86 -1.89 13.17
C ARG A 91 7.18 -0.65 12.61
N LEU A 92 6.37 -0.80 11.56
CA LEU A 92 5.57 0.31 11.01
C LEU A 92 4.63 0.88 12.08
N ARG A 93 3.98 0.01 12.87
CA ARG A 93 3.10 0.42 13.96
C ARG A 93 3.85 1.22 15.03
N ARG A 94 5.05 0.80 15.44
CA ARG A 94 5.90 1.54 16.38
C ARG A 94 6.31 2.91 15.85
N VAL A 95 6.66 3.00 14.57
CA VAL A 95 6.99 4.30 13.94
C VAL A 95 5.80 5.24 13.98
N LEU A 96 4.60 4.74 13.74
CA LEU A 96 3.38 5.55 13.86
C LEU A 96 3.21 6.09 15.29
N ASP A 97 3.39 5.23 16.30
CA ASP A 97 3.26 5.64 17.71
C ASP A 97 4.27 6.69 18.15
N THR A 98 5.49 6.61 17.63
CA THR A 98 6.59 7.44 18.15
C THR A 98 6.81 8.71 17.35
N THR A 99 6.37 8.75 16.09
CA THR A 99 6.76 9.82 15.15
C THR A 99 5.57 10.64 14.66
N TYR A 100 4.38 10.04 14.58
CA TYR A 100 3.24 10.68 13.94
C TYR A 100 2.07 10.90 14.90
N ASP A 101 1.20 11.85 14.56
CA ASP A 101 -0.01 12.18 15.31
C ASP A 101 -1.23 11.79 14.45
N PRO A 102 -2.11 10.89 14.92
CA PRO A 102 -3.29 10.47 14.17
C PRO A 102 -4.31 11.60 13.93
N ALA A 103 -4.18 12.73 14.61
CA ALA A 103 -5.01 13.91 14.34
C ALA A 103 -4.58 14.68 13.08
N GLN A 104 -3.33 14.49 12.60
CA GLN A 104 -2.82 15.16 11.41
C GLN A 104 -3.19 14.39 10.13
N PRO A 105 -3.31 15.07 8.97
CA PRO A 105 -3.59 14.41 7.70
C PRO A 105 -2.41 13.55 7.25
N LEU A 106 -2.61 12.24 7.29
CA LEU A 106 -1.62 11.24 6.91
C LEU A 106 -2.28 10.11 6.10
N ALA A 107 -1.59 9.63 5.06
CA ALA A 107 -1.98 8.46 4.30
C ALA A 107 -0.81 7.48 4.13
N ILE A 108 -1.08 6.18 4.22
CA ILE A 108 -0.15 5.09 3.89
C ILE A 108 -0.78 4.30 2.75
N CYS A 109 -0.14 4.35 1.58
CA CYS A 109 -0.68 3.79 0.35
C CYS A 109 0.26 2.71 -0.20
N GLY A 110 -0.28 1.64 -0.75
CA GLY A 110 0.51 0.63 -1.44
C GLY A 110 -0.02 -0.78 -1.32
N ASP A 111 0.84 -1.73 -1.71
CA ASP A 111 0.57 -3.15 -1.60
C ASP A 111 0.89 -3.64 -0.18
N TYR A 112 -0.16 -4.00 0.55
CA TYR A 112 -0.04 -4.55 1.90
C TYR A 112 0.19 -6.06 1.91
N ASN A 113 -0.01 -6.72 0.76
CA ASN A 113 0.02 -8.18 0.69
C ASN A 113 -0.90 -8.85 1.74
N ILE A 114 -1.95 -8.15 2.19
CA ILE A 114 -2.97 -8.63 3.14
C ILE A 114 -4.35 -8.27 2.58
N ALA A 115 -5.22 -9.28 2.48
CA ALA A 115 -6.63 -9.08 2.27
C ALA A 115 -7.31 -8.85 3.64
N PRO A 116 -7.85 -7.65 3.91
CA PRO A 116 -8.35 -7.28 5.23
C PRO A 116 -9.48 -8.17 5.75
N ASP A 117 -10.34 -8.65 4.85
CA ASP A 117 -11.57 -9.36 5.17
C ASP A 117 -11.80 -10.49 4.15
N ASP A 118 -12.74 -11.41 4.45
CA ASP A 118 -13.09 -12.50 3.55
C ASP A 118 -13.74 -12.01 2.25
N ARG A 119 -14.43 -10.87 2.27
CA ARG A 119 -14.95 -10.21 1.06
C ARG A 119 -13.86 -9.62 0.15
N ASP A 120 -12.61 -9.57 0.63
CA ASP A 120 -11.43 -9.08 -0.09
C ASP A 120 -10.69 -10.18 -0.84
N VAL A 121 -11.20 -11.41 -0.82
CA VAL A 121 -10.70 -12.54 -1.59
C VAL A 121 -11.82 -13.19 -2.40
N TRP A 122 -11.48 -13.79 -3.54
CA TRP A 122 -12.46 -14.38 -4.45
C TRP A 122 -13.21 -15.60 -3.87
N ASP A 123 -12.53 -16.39 -3.04
CA ASP A 123 -13.11 -17.52 -2.29
C ASP A 123 -12.23 -17.79 -1.05
N PRO A 124 -12.69 -17.50 0.16
CA PRO A 124 -11.92 -17.75 1.38
C PRO A 124 -11.47 -19.21 1.55
N ALA A 125 -12.21 -20.17 1.00
CA ALA A 125 -11.87 -21.59 1.12
C ALA A 125 -10.58 -21.97 0.36
N ASP A 126 -10.24 -21.22 -0.71
CA ASP A 126 -9.00 -21.44 -1.46
C ASP A 126 -7.74 -20.88 -0.73
N PHE A 127 -7.94 -20.15 0.37
CA PHE A 127 -6.87 -19.47 1.12
C PHE A 127 -6.69 -20.03 2.54
N VAL A 128 -7.31 -21.15 2.87
CA VAL A 128 -7.09 -21.81 4.18
C VAL A 128 -5.59 -22.13 4.32
N ASP A 129 -5.00 -21.73 5.46
CA ASP A 129 -3.56 -21.88 5.75
C ASP A 129 -2.62 -21.17 4.75
N ALA A 130 -3.11 -20.15 4.05
CA ALA A 130 -2.31 -19.35 3.13
C ALA A 130 -1.91 -17.99 3.73
N THR A 131 -0.81 -17.41 3.23
CA THR A 131 -0.47 -16.01 3.48
C THR A 131 -1.50 -15.07 2.82
N HIS A 132 -1.53 -13.80 3.18
CA HIS A 132 -2.46 -12.73 2.79
C HIS A 132 -3.79 -12.74 3.55
N VAL A 133 -4.21 -13.84 4.15
CA VAL A 133 -5.50 -13.96 4.84
C VAL A 133 -5.38 -14.49 6.26
N SER A 134 -4.18 -14.84 6.69
CA SER A 134 -3.96 -15.40 8.02
C SER A 134 -4.38 -14.42 9.13
N GLN A 135 -4.83 -14.98 10.25
CA GLN A 135 -5.28 -14.15 11.37
C GLN A 135 -4.17 -13.22 11.90
N PRO A 136 -2.89 -13.65 12.04
CA PRO A 136 -1.81 -12.74 12.46
C PRO A 136 -1.58 -11.57 11.52
N GLU A 137 -1.71 -11.77 10.19
CA GLU A 137 -1.60 -10.68 9.18
C GLU A 137 -2.74 -9.67 9.33
N ARG A 138 -3.97 -10.18 9.42
CA ARG A 138 -5.16 -9.34 9.63
C ARG A 138 -5.13 -8.60 10.97
N ASP A 139 -4.59 -9.23 12.01
CA ASP A 139 -4.40 -8.58 13.31
C ASP A 139 -3.33 -7.49 13.24
N ALA A 140 -2.24 -7.71 12.48
CA ALA A 140 -1.23 -6.69 12.27
C ALA A 140 -1.80 -5.47 11.52
N LEU A 141 -2.60 -5.69 10.48
CA LEU A 141 -3.29 -4.62 9.76
C LEU A 141 -4.28 -3.88 10.67
N ARG A 142 -5.04 -4.62 11.50
CA ARG A 142 -5.99 -4.05 12.46
C ARG A 142 -5.29 -3.16 13.47
N ARG A 143 -4.09 -3.53 13.96
CA ARG A 143 -3.30 -2.67 14.85
C ARG A 143 -2.89 -1.35 14.21
N LEU A 144 -2.66 -1.30 12.89
CA LEU A 144 -2.46 -0.03 12.18
C LEU A 144 -3.74 0.81 12.17
N GLN A 145 -4.89 0.17 11.97
CA GLN A 145 -6.20 0.85 12.02
C GLN A 145 -6.52 1.35 13.42
N ASP A 146 -6.23 0.57 14.47
CA ASP A 146 -6.44 0.96 15.88
C ASP A 146 -5.59 2.17 16.30
N TRP A 147 -4.48 2.45 15.59
CA TRP A 147 -3.71 3.68 15.79
C TRP A 147 -4.47 4.92 15.31
N GLY A 148 -5.41 4.76 14.42
CA GLY A 148 -6.22 5.86 13.86
C GLY A 148 -6.27 5.88 12.33
N LEU A 149 -5.90 4.79 11.66
CA LEU A 149 -5.99 4.68 10.21
C LEU A 149 -7.32 4.05 9.77
N VAL A 150 -7.94 4.63 8.78
CA VAL A 150 -9.18 4.17 8.16
C VAL A 150 -8.85 3.64 6.76
N ASP A 151 -9.39 2.48 6.40
CA ASP A 151 -9.40 2.00 5.03
C ASP A 151 -10.40 2.85 4.22
N VAL A 152 -9.87 3.77 3.42
CA VAL A 152 -10.66 4.80 2.73
C VAL A 152 -11.66 4.15 1.78
N PHE A 153 -11.23 3.12 1.05
CA PHE A 153 -12.10 2.39 0.12
C PHE A 153 -13.25 1.69 0.86
N ARG A 154 -12.97 1.01 1.98
CA ARG A 154 -13.98 0.30 2.77
C ARG A 154 -14.94 1.22 3.54
N ARG A 155 -14.56 2.47 3.76
CA ARG A 155 -15.48 3.49 4.27
C ARG A 155 -16.66 3.75 3.32
N ARG A 156 -16.47 3.53 2.01
CA ARG A 156 -17.47 3.79 0.97
C ARG A 156 -18.14 2.55 0.43
N TYR A 157 -17.41 1.44 0.32
CA TYR A 157 -17.88 0.23 -0.36
C TYR A 157 -17.87 -0.97 0.59
N ASP A 158 -19.05 -1.52 0.86
CA ASP A 158 -19.23 -2.75 1.64
C ASP A 158 -19.22 -4.02 0.79
N GLU A 159 -19.39 -3.88 -0.53
CA GLU A 159 -19.49 -4.98 -1.47
C GLU A 159 -18.20 -5.79 -1.56
N GLY A 160 -18.31 -7.11 -1.66
CA GLY A 160 -17.21 -8.01 -1.97
C GLY A 160 -16.80 -7.97 -3.44
N GLU A 161 -15.79 -8.75 -3.79
CA GLU A 161 -15.30 -8.94 -5.17
C GLU A 161 -14.74 -7.67 -5.85
N LEU A 162 -14.39 -6.65 -5.08
CA LEU A 162 -13.74 -5.43 -5.55
C LEU A 162 -12.23 -5.58 -5.35
N PHE A 163 -11.58 -6.27 -6.27
CA PHE A 163 -10.17 -6.67 -6.16
C PHE A 163 -9.22 -5.68 -6.82
N SER A 164 -8.00 -5.60 -6.28
CA SER A 164 -6.89 -4.81 -6.83
C SER A 164 -5.81 -5.66 -7.48
N TRP A 165 -5.76 -6.98 -7.21
CA TRP A 165 -4.77 -7.90 -7.73
C TRP A 165 -5.39 -9.21 -8.27
N TRP A 166 -4.76 -9.79 -9.32
CA TRP A 166 -5.11 -11.09 -9.90
C TRP A 166 -3.85 -11.79 -10.43
N ASP A 167 -3.62 -13.03 -10.03
CA ASP A 167 -2.51 -13.84 -10.57
C ASP A 167 -2.55 -13.87 -12.10
N TYR A 168 -1.38 -13.76 -12.74
CA TYR A 168 -1.25 -13.93 -14.19
C TYR A 168 -1.63 -15.32 -14.66
N ARG A 169 -1.48 -16.33 -13.81
CA ARG A 169 -1.71 -17.75 -14.12
C ARG A 169 -3.21 -18.09 -14.13
N GLY A 170 -3.52 -19.13 -14.90
CA GLY A 170 -4.87 -19.73 -14.88
C GLY A 170 -6.00 -18.84 -15.41
N GLY A 171 -5.70 -17.64 -15.97
CA GLY A 171 -6.70 -16.69 -16.42
C GLY A 171 -7.50 -16.05 -15.28
N SER A 172 -6.87 -15.87 -14.12
CA SER A 172 -7.51 -15.41 -12.88
C SER A 172 -8.27 -14.10 -13.04
N PHE A 173 -7.73 -13.13 -13.80
CA PHE A 173 -8.41 -11.89 -14.09
C PHE A 173 -9.77 -12.08 -14.78
N HIS A 174 -9.83 -12.94 -15.80
CA HIS A 174 -11.08 -13.22 -16.53
C HIS A 174 -12.08 -14.04 -15.70
N LYS A 175 -11.56 -14.89 -14.81
CA LYS A 175 -12.36 -15.69 -13.88
C LYS A 175 -12.76 -14.94 -12.62
N ARG A 176 -12.36 -13.67 -12.47
CA ARG A 176 -12.57 -12.83 -11.28
C ARG A 176 -11.97 -13.42 -9.98
N LYS A 177 -10.90 -14.23 -10.10
CA LYS A 177 -10.18 -14.81 -8.96
C LYS A 177 -9.10 -13.86 -8.50
N GLY A 178 -9.46 -12.87 -7.71
CA GLY A 178 -8.57 -11.80 -7.26
C GLY A 178 -8.56 -11.61 -5.76
N MET A 179 -7.76 -10.64 -5.32
CA MET A 179 -7.69 -10.15 -3.95
C MET A 179 -7.62 -8.62 -3.95
N ARG A 180 -8.10 -7.99 -2.90
CA ARG A 180 -7.85 -6.59 -2.61
C ARG A 180 -6.75 -6.51 -1.56
N ILE A 181 -5.55 -6.20 -2.00
CA ILE A 181 -4.34 -6.13 -1.19
C ILE A 181 -3.61 -4.79 -1.29
N ASP A 182 -3.99 -3.96 -2.27
CA ASP A 182 -3.56 -2.58 -2.39
C ASP A 182 -4.55 -1.68 -1.66
N LEU A 183 -4.07 -0.92 -0.67
CA LEU A 183 -4.91 -0.13 0.22
C LEU A 183 -4.44 1.33 0.28
N ILE A 184 -5.39 2.22 0.53
CA ILE A 184 -5.17 3.57 1.01
C ILE A 184 -5.69 3.62 2.44
N LEU A 185 -4.77 3.59 3.42
CA LEU A 185 -5.08 3.79 4.82
C LEU A 185 -4.79 5.25 5.18
N ALA A 186 -5.78 5.95 5.68
CA ALA A 186 -5.65 7.37 6.02
C ALA A 186 -6.15 7.68 7.43
N THR A 187 -5.57 8.70 8.07
CA THR A 187 -6.10 9.22 9.33
C THR A 187 -7.51 9.77 9.13
N GLU A 188 -8.32 9.77 10.17
CA GLU A 188 -9.72 10.24 10.08
C GLU A 188 -9.81 11.67 9.55
N SER A 189 -8.87 12.57 9.92
CA SER A 189 -8.80 13.95 9.43
C SER A 189 -8.64 14.04 7.90
N LEU A 190 -8.00 13.06 7.27
CA LEU A 190 -7.89 12.96 5.81
C LEU A 190 -9.03 12.13 5.22
N ALA A 191 -9.36 10.98 5.81
CA ALA A 191 -10.39 10.07 5.31
C ALA A 191 -11.78 10.72 5.25
N ALA A 192 -12.10 11.61 6.20
CA ALA A 192 -13.35 12.38 6.18
C ALA A 192 -13.47 13.32 4.97
N ARG A 193 -12.38 13.63 4.30
CA ARG A 193 -12.32 14.48 3.09
C ARG A 193 -12.44 13.67 1.80
N SER A 194 -12.51 12.33 1.85
CA SER A 194 -12.66 11.50 0.65
C SER A 194 -13.98 11.84 -0.06
N THR A 195 -13.88 12.15 -1.33
CA THR A 195 -15.02 12.46 -2.22
C THR A 195 -15.32 11.34 -3.20
N ALA A 196 -14.31 10.58 -3.61
CA ALA A 196 -14.46 9.41 -4.47
C ALA A 196 -13.32 8.42 -4.23
N ASP A 197 -13.61 7.13 -4.42
CA ASP A 197 -12.65 6.03 -4.32
C ASP A 197 -12.91 5.03 -5.45
N LEU A 198 -11.85 4.50 -6.06
CA LEU A 198 -11.98 3.61 -7.21
C LEU A 198 -10.81 2.62 -7.27
N ILE A 199 -11.10 1.39 -7.63
CA ILE A 199 -10.12 0.42 -8.15
C ILE A 199 -10.29 0.37 -9.67
N ASP A 200 -9.31 0.92 -10.41
CA ASP A 200 -9.41 0.97 -11.88
C ASP A 200 -9.06 -0.38 -12.52
N ARG A 201 -10.03 -1.27 -12.49
CA ARG A 201 -9.92 -2.59 -13.15
C ARG A 201 -9.67 -2.49 -14.66
N ASN A 202 -9.99 -1.36 -15.30
CA ASN A 202 -9.76 -1.19 -16.74
C ASN A 202 -8.27 -1.06 -17.08
N ALA A 203 -7.43 -0.58 -16.17
CA ALA A 203 -5.99 -0.57 -16.33
C ALA A 203 -5.37 -1.95 -16.53
N ARG A 204 -6.10 -3.02 -16.15
CA ARG A 204 -5.72 -4.43 -16.41
C ARG A 204 -6.07 -4.91 -17.83
N LYS A 205 -6.71 -4.09 -18.64
CA LYS A 205 -7.01 -4.41 -20.03
C LYS A 205 -5.86 -3.94 -20.92
N GLY A 206 -5.56 -4.71 -21.95
CA GLY A 206 -4.52 -4.33 -22.91
C GLY A 206 -3.39 -5.36 -23.02
N LYS A 207 -2.25 -4.91 -23.56
CA LYS A 207 -1.09 -5.78 -23.80
C LYS A 207 -0.13 -5.72 -22.62
N LEU A 208 0.16 -6.86 -22.01
CA LEU A 208 1.09 -7.00 -20.89
C LEU A 208 0.80 -6.04 -19.71
N PRO A 209 -0.43 -6.01 -19.18
CA PRO A 209 -0.76 -5.14 -18.05
C PRO A 209 -0.09 -5.64 -16.78
N SER A 210 -0.01 -4.79 -15.75
CA SER A 210 0.34 -5.22 -14.39
C SER A 210 -0.66 -6.26 -13.87
N ASP A 211 -0.28 -7.11 -12.94
CA ASP A 211 -1.19 -7.98 -12.16
C ASP A 211 -1.98 -7.20 -11.09
N HIS A 212 -1.59 -5.96 -10.81
CA HIS A 212 -2.35 -5.03 -9.98
C HIS A 212 -3.14 -4.03 -10.82
N ALA A 213 -4.27 -3.57 -10.28
CA ALA A 213 -5.03 -2.42 -10.74
C ALA A 213 -4.76 -1.21 -9.84
N PRO A 214 -4.67 0.02 -10.39
CA PRO A 214 -4.54 1.21 -9.57
C PRO A 214 -5.70 1.38 -8.59
N VAL A 215 -5.38 1.74 -7.35
CA VAL A 215 -6.34 2.19 -6.35
C VAL A 215 -6.25 3.71 -6.25
N LEU A 216 -7.38 4.38 -6.39
CA LEU A 216 -7.50 5.82 -6.48
C LEU A 216 -8.38 6.33 -5.33
N GLY A 217 -8.00 7.44 -4.73
CA GLY A 217 -8.80 8.18 -3.77
C GLY A 217 -8.74 9.66 -4.07
N ASP A 218 -9.90 10.31 -4.18
CA ASP A 218 -10.02 11.75 -4.32
C ASP A 218 -10.38 12.36 -2.97
N PHE A 219 -9.70 13.44 -2.61
CA PHE A 219 -9.91 14.15 -1.35
C PHE A 219 -10.14 15.64 -1.62
N SER A 220 -11.12 16.23 -0.94
CA SER A 220 -11.30 17.68 -0.99
C SER A 220 -10.14 18.41 -0.32
N GLU A 221 -9.88 19.66 -0.74
CA GLU A 221 -8.92 20.53 -0.07
C GLU A 221 -9.29 20.74 1.40
N ALA A 222 -8.29 21.06 2.21
CA ALA A 222 -8.55 21.50 3.59
C ALA A 222 -9.25 22.87 3.55
N THR A 223 -10.39 22.96 4.19
CA THR A 223 -11.13 24.24 4.39
C THR A 223 -10.50 25.08 5.48
#